data_c08ce461759532eac6eaa802cfbc2e09
#
_entry.id   c08ce461759532eac6eaa802cfbc2e09
#
_cell.length_a   1.000
_cell.length_b   1.000
_cell.length_c   1.000
_cell.angle_alpha   90.00
_cell.angle_beta   90.00
_cell.angle_gamma   90.00
#
_symmetry.space_group_name_H-M   'P 1'
#
loop_
_entity.id
_entity.type
_entity.pdbx_description
1 polymer ?
#
loop_
_entity_poly.entity_id
_entity_poly.type
_entity_poly.pdbx_seq_one_letter_code
_entity_poly.pdbx_strand_id
1 'polypeptide(L)'
;MRRAVIILVVMLASASIGAQRAQQPSTSPGAGPTVEVFKSPTCGCCSKWVDHLRSHGFTVRTTDTEMLDDIKAKHQIPQAARSCHTGLVGGYVVEGHVPAADVQRLLKERPAVAGIAVPGMPIGSPGMEVPGMKAQSYDVIAFTKQGTTRVFASH
;
A
#
# COMPACT_ATOMS: atom_id res chain seq x y z
N MET A 1 -2.73 -54.61 68.45
CA MET A 1 -1.73 -53.74 67.85
C MET A 1 -1.98 -53.77 66.32
N ARG A 2 -2.71 -52.75 65.83
CA ARG A 2 -3.08 -52.63 64.39
C ARG A 2 -2.19 -51.57 63.75
N ARG A 3 -1.32 -52.00 62.83
CA ARG A 3 -0.46 -51.09 62.07
C ARG A 3 -1.23 -50.58 60.82
N ALA A 4 -1.54 -49.28 60.82
CA ALA A 4 -2.13 -48.63 59.67
C ALA A 4 -1.03 -48.30 58.66
N VAL A 5 -1.16 -48.81 57.45
CA VAL A 5 -0.32 -48.46 56.29
C VAL A 5 -0.96 -47.31 55.57
N ILE A 6 -0.30 -46.16 55.56
CA ILE A 6 -0.73 -44.96 54.84
C ILE A 6 -0.11 -45.06 53.43
N ILE A 7 -0.95 -45.27 52.41
CA ILE A 7 -0.55 -45.22 50.99
C ILE A 7 -0.61 -43.78 50.54
N LEU A 8 0.56 -43.18 50.27
CA LEU A 8 0.69 -41.86 49.69
C LEU A 8 0.53 -41.95 48.16
N VAL A 9 -0.62 -41.49 47.64
CA VAL A 9 -0.85 -41.40 46.19
C VAL A 9 -0.26 -40.10 45.69
N VAL A 10 0.87 -40.16 44.99
CA VAL A 10 1.47 -39.02 44.31
C VAL A 10 0.77 -38.82 42.97
N MET A 11 -0.07 -37.80 42.84
CA MET A 11 -0.67 -37.38 41.58
C MET A 11 0.36 -36.56 40.78
N LEU A 12 0.93 -37.14 39.71
CA LEU A 12 1.74 -36.42 38.70
C LEU A 12 0.78 -35.63 37.79
N ALA A 13 0.74 -34.32 37.98
CA ALA A 13 0.08 -33.43 37.06
C ALA A 13 0.96 -33.21 35.85
N SER A 14 0.60 -33.83 34.71
CA SER A 14 1.25 -33.63 33.42
C SER A 14 0.79 -32.26 32.85
N ALA A 15 1.63 -31.24 32.92
CA ALA A 15 1.40 -29.96 32.27
C ALA A 15 1.67 -30.09 30.77
N SER A 16 0.60 -30.16 29.97
CA SER A 16 0.69 -30.10 28.51
C SER A 16 0.99 -28.67 28.09
N ILE A 17 2.25 -28.39 27.70
CA ILE A 17 2.64 -27.13 27.08
C ILE A 17 2.08 -27.14 25.65
N GLY A 18 0.91 -26.51 25.48
CA GLY A 18 0.33 -26.27 24.17
C GLY A 18 1.21 -25.26 23.40
N ALA A 19 1.98 -25.74 22.43
CA ALA A 19 2.68 -24.85 21.47
C ALA A 19 1.64 -24.08 20.66
N GLN A 20 1.41 -22.82 21.02
CA GLN A 20 0.64 -21.88 20.20
C GLN A 20 1.44 -21.62 18.93
N ARG A 21 1.05 -22.31 17.86
CA ARG A 21 1.52 -22.07 16.52
C ARG A 21 1.04 -20.66 16.10
N ALA A 22 1.97 -19.70 16.07
CA ALA A 22 1.69 -18.38 15.54
C ALA A 22 1.13 -18.55 14.11
N GLN A 23 -0.14 -18.21 13.91
CA GLN A 23 -0.76 -18.18 12.60
C GLN A 23 -0.07 -17.10 11.78
N GLN A 24 0.78 -17.49 10.85
CA GLN A 24 1.25 -16.60 9.80
C GLN A 24 0.03 -16.15 8.99
N PRO A 25 -0.14 -14.82 8.76
CA PRO A 25 -1.22 -14.35 7.90
C PRO A 25 -1.01 -14.97 6.50
N SER A 26 -1.95 -15.79 6.08
CA SER A 26 -2.02 -16.33 4.73
C SER A 26 -2.26 -15.18 3.76
N THR A 27 -1.26 -14.79 2.99
CA THR A 27 -1.39 -13.85 1.88
C THR A 27 -2.07 -14.57 0.71
N SER A 28 -3.41 -14.64 0.75
CA SER A 28 -4.17 -14.98 -0.45
C SER A 28 -4.00 -13.86 -1.48
N PRO A 29 -3.84 -14.15 -2.78
CA PRO A 29 -3.85 -13.13 -3.83
C PRO A 29 -5.13 -12.31 -3.73
N GLY A 30 -5.01 -10.99 -3.45
CA GLY A 30 -6.14 -10.10 -3.25
C GLY A 30 -6.56 -9.81 -1.80
N ALA A 31 -5.82 -10.31 -0.78
CA ALA A 31 -6.07 -10.01 0.64
C ALA A 31 -5.37 -8.73 1.14
N GLY A 32 -4.63 -8.04 0.28
CA GLY A 32 -3.94 -6.79 0.64
C GLY A 32 -4.84 -5.56 0.69
N PRO A 33 -4.30 -4.40 1.09
CA PRO A 33 -5.06 -3.15 1.14
C PRO A 33 -5.74 -2.85 -0.19
N THR A 34 -7.00 -2.40 -0.15
CA THR A 34 -7.74 -2.00 -1.35
C THR A 34 -7.35 -0.58 -1.75
N VAL A 35 -6.96 -0.42 -3.02
CA VAL A 35 -6.73 0.87 -3.68
C VAL A 35 -7.87 1.14 -4.65
N GLU A 36 -8.56 2.26 -4.50
CA GLU A 36 -9.54 2.76 -5.48
C GLU A 36 -8.82 3.70 -6.44
N VAL A 37 -8.84 3.38 -7.74
CA VAL A 37 -8.09 4.13 -8.77
C VAL A 37 -9.05 4.77 -9.75
N PHE A 38 -8.93 6.08 -9.91
CA PHE A 38 -9.62 6.89 -10.92
C PHE A 38 -8.65 7.24 -12.04
N LYS A 39 -8.96 6.84 -13.26
CA LYS A 39 -8.11 7.06 -14.44
C LYS A 39 -8.94 7.31 -15.69
N SER A 40 -8.33 7.91 -16.73
CA SER A 40 -8.98 7.96 -18.04
C SER A 40 -9.07 6.54 -18.65
N PRO A 41 -10.19 6.20 -19.33
CA PRO A 41 -10.36 4.91 -19.99
C PRO A 41 -9.26 4.60 -21.02
N THR A 42 -8.67 5.63 -21.62
CA THR A 42 -7.64 5.50 -22.68
C THR A 42 -6.20 5.53 -22.14
N CYS A 43 -6.01 5.71 -20.81
CA CYS A 43 -4.69 5.80 -20.20
C CYS A 43 -4.03 4.40 -20.04
N GLY A 44 -3.23 4.01 -21.04
CA GLY A 44 -2.53 2.72 -21.05
C GLY A 44 -1.47 2.58 -19.95
N CYS A 45 -0.69 3.63 -19.67
CA CYS A 45 0.32 3.62 -18.59
C CYS A 45 -0.34 3.54 -17.21
N CYS A 46 -1.50 4.15 -17.02
CA CYS A 46 -2.27 4.03 -15.78
C CYS A 46 -2.71 2.57 -15.54
N SER A 47 -3.12 1.85 -16.59
CA SER A 47 -3.47 0.44 -16.50
C SER A 47 -2.28 -0.42 -16.11
N LYS A 48 -1.08 -0.16 -16.66
CA LYS A 48 0.15 -0.83 -16.25
C LYS A 48 0.50 -0.57 -14.78
N TRP A 49 0.28 0.66 -14.29
CA TRP A 49 0.48 0.97 -12.87
C TRP A 49 -0.50 0.20 -11.98
N VAL A 50 -1.75 0.04 -12.38
CA VAL A 50 -2.73 -0.81 -11.69
C VAL A 50 -2.23 -2.26 -11.60
N ASP A 51 -1.68 -2.81 -12.68
CA ASP A 51 -1.12 -4.15 -12.69
C ASP A 51 0.15 -4.26 -11.82
N HIS A 52 0.97 -3.21 -11.79
CA HIS A 52 2.09 -3.11 -10.87
C HIS A 52 1.63 -3.21 -9.41
N LEU A 53 0.60 -2.49 -8.99
CA LEU A 53 0.06 -2.59 -7.63
C LEU A 53 -0.49 -3.99 -7.33
N ARG A 54 -1.23 -4.59 -8.27
CA ARG A 54 -1.77 -5.96 -8.11
C ARG A 54 -0.67 -6.99 -7.93
N SER A 55 0.42 -6.90 -8.71
CA SER A 55 1.56 -7.81 -8.60
C SER A 55 2.32 -7.68 -7.27
N HIS A 56 2.13 -6.54 -6.56
CA HIS A 56 2.70 -6.29 -5.22
C HIS A 56 1.70 -6.49 -4.06
N GLY A 57 0.62 -7.24 -4.33
CA GLY A 57 -0.30 -7.71 -3.28
C GLY A 57 -1.44 -6.75 -2.92
N PHE A 58 -1.63 -5.65 -3.67
CA PHE A 58 -2.79 -4.79 -3.48
C PHE A 58 -4.05 -5.35 -4.17
N THR A 59 -5.20 -5.18 -3.54
CA THR A 59 -6.49 -5.29 -4.24
C THR A 59 -6.76 -3.96 -4.93
N VAL A 60 -6.97 -3.94 -6.25
CA VAL A 60 -7.20 -2.68 -6.98
C VAL A 60 -8.56 -2.69 -7.66
N ARG A 61 -9.37 -1.67 -7.33
CA ARG A 61 -10.64 -1.34 -8.00
C ARG A 61 -10.42 -0.12 -8.87
N THR A 62 -10.83 -0.18 -10.13
CA THR A 62 -10.66 0.92 -11.09
C THR A 62 -12.01 1.54 -11.44
N THR A 63 -12.05 2.86 -11.55
CA THR A 63 -13.14 3.64 -12.11
C THR A 63 -12.59 4.46 -13.26
N ASP A 64 -13.03 4.15 -14.48
CA ASP A 64 -12.69 4.93 -15.66
C ASP A 64 -13.55 6.19 -15.69
N THR A 65 -12.93 7.36 -15.84
CA THR A 65 -13.59 8.65 -15.83
C THR A 65 -12.82 9.71 -16.59
N GLU A 66 -13.54 10.62 -17.24
CA GLU A 66 -12.95 11.84 -17.80
C GLU A 66 -12.96 13.02 -16.79
N MET A 67 -13.56 12.84 -15.60
CA MET A 67 -13.70 13.89 -14.58
C MET A 67 -12.56 13.85 -13.55
N LEU A 68 -11.34 13.63 -13.99
CA LEU A 68 -10.18 13.52 -13.09
C LEU A 68 -9.90 14.81 -12.31
N ASP A 69 -10.11 15.97 -12.93
CA ASP A 69 -9.91 17.25 -12.27
C ASP A 69 -10.89 17.47 -11.11
N ASP A 70 -12.13 17.03 -11.23
CA ASP A 70 -13.11 17.08 -10.16
C ASP A 70 -12.71 16.15 -9.00
N ILE A 71 -12.23 14.94 -9.32
CA ILE A 71 -11.68 14.01 -8.32
C ILE A 71 -10.50 14.66 -7.58
N LYS A 72 -9.57 15.25 -8.31
CA LYS A 72 -8.40 15.93 -7.72
C LYS A 72 -8.79 17.13 -6.87
N ALA A 73 -9.76 17.91 -7.32
CA ALA A 73 -10.30 19.05 -6.56
C ALA A 73 -11.01 18.59 -5.27
N LYS A 74 -11.85 17.54 -5.36
CA LYS A 74 -12.55 16.93 -4.22
C LYS A 74 -11.58 16.47 -3.13
N HIS A 75 -10.47 15.86 -3.53
CA HIS A 75 -9.44 15.37 -2.61
C HIS A 75 -8.38 16.42 -2.25
N GLN A 76 -8.55 17.66 -2.70
CA GLN A 76 -7.66 18.79 -2.41
C GLN A 76 -6.20 18.49 -2.79
N ILE A 77 -5.99 17.84 -3.96
CA ILE A 77 -4.66 17.53 -4.48
C ILE A 77 -4.06 18.82 -5.03
N PRO A 78 -2.94 19.32 -4.46
CA PRO A 78 -2.32 20.57 -4.91
C PRO A 78 -1.77 20.40 -6.34
N GLN A 79 -1.79 21.47 -7.12
CA GLN A 79 -1.37 21.45 -8.54
C GLN A 79 0.03 20.84 -8.73
N ALA A 80 0.95 21.15 -7.82
CA ALA A 80 2.33 20.63 -7.87
C ALA A 80 2.45 19.10 -7.67
N ALA A 81 1.40 18.45 -7.13
CA ALA A 81 1.36 17.00 -6.90
C ALA A 81 0.57 16.25 -7.99
N ARG A 82 -0.16 16.96 -8.88
CA ARG A 82 -1.06 16.30 -9.84
C ARG A 82 -0.32 15.53 -10.92
N SER A 83 -0.90 14.38 -11.30
CA SER A 83 -0.42 13.49 -12.35
C SER A 83 -1.60 12.90 -13.13
N CYS A 84 -1.41 11.80 -13.86
CA CYS A 84 -2.39 11.26 -14.82
C CYS A 84 -3.55 10.44 -14.19
N HIS A 85 -3.43 9.98 -12.96
CA HIS A 85 -4.46 9.23 -12.26
C HIS A 85 -4.37 9.46 -10.75
N THR A 86 -5.45 9.12 -10.04
CA THR A 86 -5.57 9.27 -8.59
C THR A 86 -5.95 7.95 -7.96
N GLY A 87 -5.17 7.47 -6.99
CA GLY A 87 -5.48 6.34 -6.13
C GLY A 87 -5.87 6.78 -4.72
N LEU A 88 -6.80 6.03 -4.09
CA LEU A 88 -7.20 6.23 -2.69
C LEU A 88 -6.95 4.95 -1.91
N VAL A 89 -6.18 5.02 -0.83
CA VAL A 89 -5.86 3.85 -0.01
C VAL A 89 -5.62 4.25 1.45
N GLY A 90 -6.28 3.57 2.39
CA GLY A 90 -6.03 3.76 3.82
C GLY A 90 -6.22 5.20 4.35
N GLY A 91 -7.02 6.01 3.65
CA GLY A 91 -7.24 7.43 3.95
C GLY A 91 -6.25 8.38 3.27
N TYR A 92 -5.30 7.88 2.49
CA TYR A 92 -4.32 8.65 1.73
C TYR A 92 -4.67 8.74 0.26
N VAL A 93 -4.17 9.79 -0.38
CA VAL A 93 -4.11 9.93 -1.84
C VAL A 93 -2.76 9.41 -2.34
N VAL A 94 -2.80 8.65 -3.43
CA VAL A 94 -1.61 8.23 -4.21
C VAL A 94 -1.79 8.76 -5.62
N GLU A 95 -0.95 9.71 -6.03
CA GLU A 95 -1.12 10.43 -7.27
C GLU A 95 -0.02 10.06 -8.27
N GLY A 96 -0.41 9.56 -9.44
CA GLY A 96 0.51 9.15 -10.49
C GLY A 96 1.28 7.85 -10.19
N HIS A 97 2.40 7.67 -10.84
CA HIS A 97 3.14 6.40 -10.97
C HIS A 97 4.02 6.08 -9.73
N VAL A 98 3.43 6.14 -8.54
CA VAL A 98 4.13 5.86 -7.27
C VAL A 98 4.46 4.38 -7.16
N PRO A 99 5.70 3.99 -6.83
CA PRO A 99 6.08 2.59 -6.59
C PRO A 99 5.25 1.94 -5.47
N ALA A 100 4.87 0.68 -5.66
CA ALA A 100 4.10 -0.08 -4.67
C ALA A 100 4.79 -0.14 -3.29
N ALA A 101 6.13 -0.21 -3.27
CA ALA A 101 6.92 -0.20 -2.03
C ALA A 101 6.72 1.10 -1.23
N ASP A 102 6.63 2.24 -1.92
CA ASP A 102 6.36 3.53 -1.26
C ASP A 102 4.92 3.63 -0.76
N VAL A 103 3.95 3.07 -1.48
CA VAL A 103 2.57 2.95 -0.99
C VAL A 103 2.51 2.07 0.25
N GLN A 104 3.21 0.92 0.27
CA GLN A 104 3.30 0.05 1.44
C GLN A 104 3.94 0.76 2.63
N ARG A 105 5.03 1.52 2.39
CA ARG A 105 5.71 2.33 3.41
C ARG A 105 4.78 3.41 3.97
N LEU A 106 4.06 4.13 3.12
CA LEU A 106 3.05 5.13 3.53
C LEU A 106 2.02 4.54 4.48
N LEU A 107 1.47 3.37 4.13
CA LEU A 107 0.46 2.69 4.94
C LEU A 107 1.02 2.18 6.28
N LYS A 108 2.29 1.78 6.31
CA LYS A 108 2.98 1.32 7.51
C LYS A 108 3.34 2.47 8.45
N GLU A 109 3.96 3.53 7.92
CA GLU A 109 4.47 4.65 8.71
C GLU A 109 3.37 5.63 9.13
N ARG A 110 2.29 5.72 8.37
CA ARG A 110 1.13 6.58 8.61
C ARG A 110 1.46 8.04 8.94
N PRO A 111 2.30 8.71 8.13
CA PRO A 111 2.68 10.08 8.40
C PRO A 111 1.47 11.04 8.31
N ALA A 112 1.56 12.20 8.98
CA ALA A 112 0.54 13.25 8.94
C ALA A 112 0.60 14.06 7.63
N VAL A 113 0.21 13.43 6.51
CA VAL A 113 0.15 14.01 5.15
C VAL A 113 -1.19 13.65 4.50
N ALA A 114 -1.56 14.36 3.44
CA ALA A 114 -2.75 14.02 2.65
C ALA A 114 -2.49 12.85 1.70
N GLY A 115 -1.25 12.72 1.22
CA GLY A 115 -0.87 11.67 0.29
C GLY A 115 0.57 11.79 -0.20
N ILE A 116 0.90 10.91 -1.15
CA ILE A 116 2.18 10.91 -1.87
C ILE A 116 1.93 10.95 -3.37
N ALA A 117 2.88 11.51 -4.12
CA ALA A 117 2.74 11.70 -5.56
C ALA A 117 4.06 11.49 -6.30
N VAL A 118 3.98 11.02 -7.55
CA VAL A 118 5.00 11.20 -8.58
C VAL A 118 4.45 12.20 -9.59
N PRO A 119 4.82 13.50 -9.49
CA PRO A 119 4.39 14.51 -10.44
C PRO A 119 4.93 14.22 -11.85
N GLY A 120 4.13 14.51 -12.85
CA GLY A 120 4.50 14.19 -14.22
C GLY A 120 4.41 12.69 -14.52
N MET A 121 5.21 12.22 -15.46
CA MET A 121 5.26 10.82 -15.91
C MET A 121 6.72 10.45 -16.24
N PRO A 122 7.62 10.38 -15.23
CA PRO A 122 9.03 10.11 -15.48
C PRO A 122 9.22 8.71 -16.07
N ILE A 123 10.05 8.62 -17.12
CA ILE A 123 10.40 7.34 -17.76
C ILE A 123 11.07 6.44 -16.73
N GLY A 124 10.60 5.19 -16.62
CA GLY A 124 11.12 4.20 -15.67
C GLY A 124 10.35 4.15 -14.34
N SER A 125 9.44 5.09 -14.05
CA SER A 125 8.47 4.88 -12.97
C SER A 125 7.51 3.75 -13.33
N PRO A 126 6.88 3.07 -12.34
CA PRO A 126 6.04 1.90 -12.60
C PRO A 126 4.92 2.16 -13.61
N GLY A 127 4.90 1.41 -14.71
CA GLY A 127 3.98 1.59 -15.83
C GLY A 127 4.45 2.58 -16.90
N MET A 128 5.58 3.27 -16.66
CA MET A 128 6.21 4.21 -17.59
C MET A 128 7.55 3.69 -18.13
N GLU A 129 7.81 2.40 -18.01
CA GLU A 129 8.99 1.74 -18.56
C GLU A 129 8.90 1.71 -20.09
N VAL A 130 9.97 2.16 -20.75
CA VAL A 130 10.10 2.17 -22.21
C VAL A 130 11.31 1.30 -22.60
N PRO A 131 11.11 0.21 -23.37
CA PRO A 131 12.22 -0.63 -23.83
C PRO A 131 13.32 0.17 -24.53
N GLY A 132 14.58 -0.03 -24.11
CA GLY A 132 15.73 0.64 -24.68
C GLY A 132 15.99 2.07 -24.18
N MET A 133 15.12 2.63 -23.33
CA MET A 133 15.34 3.93 -22.73
C MET A 133 15.87 3.79 -21.29
N LYS A 134 16.81 4.65 -20.93
CA LYS A 134 17.31 4.74 -19.55
C LYS A 134 16.23 5.37 -18.66
N ALA A 135 16.01 4.79 -17.49
CA ALA A 135 15.15 5.38 -16.47
C ALA A 135 15.65 6.76 -16.04
N GLN A 136 14.73 7.68 -15.84
CA GLN A 136 14.99 8.99 -15.25
C GLN A 136 14.99 8.88 -13.73
N SER A 137 15.81 9.67 -13.06
CA SER A 137 15.66 9.86 -11.61
C SER A 137 14.40 10.68 -11.34
N TYR A 138 13.65 10.32 -10.28
CA TYR A 138 12.46 11.06 -9.88
C TYR A 138 12.25 10.96 -8.38
N ASP A 139 11.51 11.93 -7.84
CA ASP A 139 11.11 11.93 -6.45
C ASP A 139 9.64 11.54 -6.30
N VAL A 140 9.38 10.73 -5.28
CA VAL A 140 8.05 10.61 -4.67
C VAL A 140 7.95 11.73 -3.64
N ILE A 141 7.00 12.63 -3.81
CA ILE A 141 6.75 13.71 -2.85
C ILE A 141 5.57 13.38 -1.93
N ALA A 142 5.70 13.66 -0.64
CA ALA A 142 4.55 13.72 0.26
C ALA A 142 3.96 15.14 0.21
N PHE A 143 2.63 15.26 0.28
CA PHE A 143 1.94 16.54 0.22
C PHE A 143 0.85 16.67 1.29
N THR A 144 0.54 17.90 1.66
CA THR A 144 -0.60 18.26 2.51
C THR A 144 -1.71 18.90 1.66
N LYS A 145 -2.93 18.96 2.19
CA LYS A 145 -4.06 19.65 1.53
C LYS A 145 -3.82 21.17 1.37
N GLN A 146 -2.93 21.75 2.19
CA GLN A 146 -2.52 23.16 2.12
C GLN A 146 -1.46 23.43 1.05
N GLY A 147 -0.99 22.38 0.34
CA GLY A 147 -0.03 22.51 -0.75
C GLY A 147 1.44 22.39 -0.34
N THR A 148 1.76 22.17 0.94
CA THR A 148 3.13 21.91 1.37
C THR A 148 3.59 20.56 0.84
N THR A 149 4.79 20.50 0.25
CA THR A 149 5.40 19.28 -0.28
C THR A 149 6.76 19.05 0.34
N ARG A 150 7.16 17.78 0.44
CA ARG A 150 8.52 17.33 0.81
C ARG A 150 8.84 16.03 0.12
N VAL A 151 10.12 15.76 -0.11
CA VAL A 151 10.55 14.46 -0.65
C VAL A 151 10.19 13.35 0.35
N PHE A 152 9.53 12.31 -0.15
CA PHE A 152 9.20 11.08 0.57
C PHE A 152 10.21 9.98 0.22
N ALA A 153 10.52 9.78 -1.07
CA ALA A 153 11.52 8.86 -1.57
C ALA A 153 12.18 9.43 -2.84
N SER A 154 13.36 8.91 -3.21
CA SER A 154 14.04 9.22 -4.48
C SER A 154 14.41 7.90 -5.18
N HIS A 155 14.25 7.85 -6.49
CA HIS A 155 14.48 6.69 -7.35
C HIS A 155 15.38 7.00 -8.52
#